data_9b6b33465ba21e063625ac2b1378ba0a
#
_entry.id   9b6b33465ba21e063625ac2b1378ba0a
#
_cell.length_a   1.000
_cell.length_b   1.000
_cell.length_c   1.000
_cell.angle_alpha   90.00
_cell.angle_beta   90.00
_cell.angle_gamma   90.00
#
_symmetry.space_group_name_H-M   'P 1'
#
loop_
_entity.id
_entity.type
_entity.pdbx_description
1 polymer ?
#
loop_
_entity_poly.entity_id
_entity_poly.type
_entity_poly.pdbx_seq_one_letter_code
_entity_poly.pdbx_strand_id
1 'polypeptide(L)'
;MPSEKKLEQKKKQVDQLVKELQSAESIVLTDYKGLTVAQDTAMRADFREQGLTYRVVKNSITTRAFEKLGISGLDETLVGPTALAYSSEDVVLAPRLIRKYADKYRKMSIKGGVVGSEVYPLEQIMALSRIESRENLYGQLLFMMLYPLTAFAQVSAQIAEKGTEQGVEKVADLVTEKVAQEVAEQVEETIEPGVEEAPTEKPEEEVNNG
;
A
#
# COMPACT_ATOMS: atom_id res chain seq x y z
N MET A 1 3.32 -5.89 46.59
CA MET A 1 4.41 -5.34 45.75
C MET A 1 4.75 -6.34 44.66
N PRO A 2 4.93 -5.97 43.43
CA PRO A 2 5.36 -6.92 42.39
C PRO A 2 6.77 -7.40 42.72
N SER A 3 6.99 -8.72 42.67
CA SER A 3 8.30 -9.32 42.89
C SER A 3 9.33 -8.73 41.92
N GLU A 4 10.50 -8.33 42.42
CA GLU A 4 11.61 -7.74 41.61
C GLU A 4 11.94 -8.59 40.38
N LYS A 5 11.93 -9.91 40.56
CA LYS A 5 12.13 -10.88 39.42
C LYS A 5 11.11 -10.70 38.29
N LYS A 6 9.83 -10.42 38.62
CA LYS A 6 8.82 -10.20 37.58
C LYS A 6 8.99 -8.84 36.87
N LEU A 7 9.52 -7.86 37.58
CA LEU A 7 9.81 -6.55 37.03
C LEU A 7 11.01 -6.60 36.07
N GLU A 8 12.04 -7.32 36.45
CA GLU A 8 13.21 -7.57 35.58
C GLU A 8 12.84 -8.34 34.29
N GLN A 9 11.99 -9.38 34.42
CA GLN A 9 11.49 -10.11 33.25
C GLN A 9 10.73 -9.20 32.27
N LYS A 10 9.89 -8.31 32.77
CA LYS A 10 9.17 -7.34 31.94
C LYS A 10 10.12 -6.33 31.29
N LYS A 11 11.14 -5.85 32.01
CA LYS A 11 12.16 -4.96 31.43
C LYS A 11 12.92 -5.68 30.30
N LYS A 12 13.34 -6.92 30.50
CA LYS A 12 14.00 -7.73 29.46
C LYS A 12 13.12 -7.93 28.23
N GLN A 13 11.80 -8.16 28.42
CA GLN A 13 10.85 -8.27 27.29
C GLN A 13 10.72 -6.96 26.52
N VAL A 14 10.67 -5.81 27.20
CA VAL A 14 10.65 -4.49 26.54
C VAL A 14 11.96 -4.29 25.76
N ASP A 15 13.12 -4.57 26.36
CA ASP A 15 14.42 -4.37 25.71
C ASP A 15 14.62 -5.29 24.49
N GLN A 16 14.12 -6.52 24.58
CA GLN A 16 14.11 -7.43 23.43
C GLN A 16 13.20 -6.90 22.30
N LEU A 17 11.99 -6.46 22.65
CA LEU A 17 11.05 -5.90 21.68
C LEU A 17 11.61 -4.65 21.02
N VAL A 18 12.25 -3.76 21.77
CA VAL A 18 12.90 -2.55 21.25
C VAL A 18 13.96 -2.91 20.21
N LYS A 19 14.81 -3.90 20.50
CA LYS A 19 15.85 -4.35 19.54
C LYS A 19 15.22 -4.90 18.24
N GLU A 20 14.17 -5.70 18.36
CA GLU A 20 13.47 -6.27 17.21
C GLU A 20 12.79 -5.17 16.37
N LEU A 21 12.16 -4.20 17.02
CA LEU A 21 11.48 -3.09 16.34
C LEU A 21 12.45 -2.07 15.73
N GLN A 22 13.64 -1.90 16.31
CA GLN A 22 14.69 -1.04 15.72
C GLN A 22 15.21 -1.55 14.38
N SER A 23 15.22 -2.86 14.19
CA SER A 23 15.63 -3.49 12.93
C SER A 23 14.50 -3.57 11.91
N ALA A 24 13.27 -3.23 12.29
CA ALA A 24 12.09 -3.32 11.44
C ALA A 24 11.91 -2.03 10.62
N GLU A 25 11.73 -2.17 9.32
CA GLU A 25 11.40 -1.05 8.43
C GLU A 25 9.91 -0.69 8.49
N SER A 26 9.05 -1.67 8.73
CA SER A 26 7.60 -1.45 8.89
C SER A 26 7.04 -2.26 10.04
N ILE A 27 6.16 -1.63 10.81
CA ILE A 27 5.46 -2.22 11.94
C ILE A 27 3.97 -1.95 11.74
N VAL A 28 3.14 -2.98 11.72
CA VAL A 28 1.70 -2.87 11.57
C VAL A 28 1.00 -3.42 12.81
N LEU A 29 0.08 -2.62 13.33
CA LEU A 29 -0.78 -2.97 14.46
C LEU A 29 -2.08 -3.55 13.93
N THR A 30 -2.43 -4.76 14.37
CA THR A 30 -3.61 -5.47 13.91
C THR A 30 -4.45 -5.98 15.07
N ASP A 31 -5.76 -6.01 14.87
CA ASP A 31 -6.67 -6.75 15.72
C ASP A 31 -6.79 -8.19 15.22
N TYR A 32 -6.57 -9.16 16.09
CA TYR A 32 -6.63 -10.59 15.75
C TYR A 32 -7.89 -11.27 16.29
N LYS A 33 -8.85 -10.50 16.79
CA LYS A 33 -10.07 -11.03 17.43
C LYS A 33 -10.91 -11.84 16.43
N GLY A 34 -11.34 -13.02 16.86
CA GLY A 34 -12.28 -13.86 16.11
C GLY A 34 -11.65 -14.87 15.15
N LEU A 35 -10.31 -14.96 15.07
CA LEU A 35 -9.65 -16.03 14.32
C LEU A 35 -9.77 -17.37 15.05
N THR A 36 -9.92 -18.46 14.29
CA THR A 36 -9.82 -19.82 14.83
C THR A 36 -8.36 -20.23 14.95
N VAL A 37 -8.07 -21.19 15.82
CA VAL A 37 -6.69 -21.69 16.03
C VAL A 37 -6.07 -22.22 14.72
N ALA A 38 -6.85 -22.92 13.91
CA ALA A 38 -6.39 -23.41 12.61
C ALA A 38 -6.02 -22.28 11.65
N GLN A 39 -6.84 -21.20 11.60
CA GLN A 39 -6.60 -20.03 10.78
C GLN A 39 -5.34 -19.25 11.24
N ASP A 40 -5.19 -19.06 12.55
CA ASP A 40 -4.02 -18.38 13.12
C ASP A 40 -2.73 -19.17 12.86
N THR A 41 -2.78 -20.50 12.99
CA THR A 41 -1.62 -21.35 12.74
C THR A 41 -1.19 -21.31 11.27
N ALA A 42 -2.14 -21.42 10.33
CA ALA A 42 -1.86 -21.34 8.90
C ALA A 42 -1.30 -19.95 8.53
N MET A 43 -1.91 -18.87 9.03
CA MET A 43 -1.46 -17.50 8.81
C MET A 43 -0.02 -17.29 9.32
N ARG A 44 0.30 -17.77 10.51
CA ARG A 44 1.65 -17.65 11.08
C ARG A 44 2.69 -18.48 10.32
N ALA A 45 2.32 -19.59 9.71
CA ALA A 45 3.19 -20.36 8.85
C ALA A 45 3.57 -19.57 7.60
N ASP A 46 2.56 -19.05 6.90
CA ASP A 46 2.76 -18.24 5.69
C ASP A 46 3.55 -16.94 5.98
N PHE A 47 3.32 -16.31 7.13
CA PHE A 47 4.06 -15.10 7.52
C PHE A 47 5.54 -15.40 7.71
N ARG A 48 5.87 -16.53 8.35
CA ARG A 48 7.26 -16.96 8.54
C ARG A 48 7.96 -17.30 7.24
N GLU A 49 7.25 -17.95 6.30
CA GLU A 49 7.78 -18.27 4.97
C GLU A 49 8.13 -17.01 4.18
N GLN A 50 7.38 -15.92 4.39
CA GLN A 50 7.59 -14.65 3.70
C GLN A 50 8.47 -13.65 4.49
N GLY A 51 9.12 -14.09 5.58
CA GLY A 51 10.01 -13.23 6.36
C GLY A 51 9.31 -12.20 7.25
N LEU A 52 7.99 -12.34 7.47
CA LEU A 52 7.23 -11.45 8.36
C LEU A 52 7.19 -12.03 9.78
N THR A 53 7.60 -11.25 10.76
CA THR A 53 7.47 -11.62 12.16
C THR A 53 6.14 -11.13 12.72
N TYR A 54 5.33 -12.06 13.24
CA TYR A 54 4.04 -11.77 13.84
C TYR A 54 4.02 -12.19 15.31
N ARG A 55 3.78 -11.23 16.21
CA ARG A 55 3.80 -11.48 17.66
C ARG A 55 2.64 -10.77 18.36
N VAL A 56 1.99 -11.47 19.27
CA VAL A 56 1.00 -10.90 20.17
C VAL A 56 1.71 -10.48 21.47
N VAL A 57 1.69 -9.20 21.77
CA VAL A 57 2.35 -8.61 22.93
C VAL A 57 1.33 -7.81 23.75
N LYS A 58 1.53 -7.74 25.04
CA LYS A 58 0.67 -6.93 25.91
C LYS A 58 0.85 -5.43 25.58
N ASN A 59 -0.25 -4.70 25.38
CA ASN A 59 -0.24 -3.29 25.00
C ASN A 59 0.68 -2.43 25.87
N SER A 60 0.66 -2.61 27.19
CA SER A 60 1.54 -1.86 28.10
C SER A 60 3.05 -2.12 27.90
N ILE A 61 3.45 -3.23 27.29
CA ILE A 61 4.84 -3.50 26.91
C ILE A 61 5.16 -2.80 25.58
N THR A 62 4.21 -2.86 24.66
CA THR A 62 4.30 -2.21 23.36
C THR A 62 4.39 -0.70 23.48
N THR A 63 3.54 -0.06 24.30
CA THR A 63 3.59 1.38 24.59
C THR A 63 4.97 1.79 25.11
N ARG A 64 5.50 1.07 26.11
CA ARG A 64 6.84 1.36 26.64
C ARG A 64 7.97 1.13 25.64
N ALA A 65 7.80 0.19 24.71
CA ALA A 65 8.78 -0.02 23.65
C ALA A 65 8.75 1.15 22.66
N PHE A 66 7.59 1.63 22.26
CA PHE A 66 7.44 2.79 21.38
C PHE A 66 7.91 4.09 22.04
N GLU A 67 7.63 4.29 23.33
CA GLU A 67 8.18 5.42 24.11
C GLU A 67 9.71 5.44 24.08
N LYS A 68 10.37 4.28 24.25
CA LYS A 68 11.83 4.16 24.15
C LYS A 68 12.37 4.42 22.75
N LEU A 69 11.59 4.14 21.71
CA LEU A 69 11.93 4.43 20.32
C LEU A 69 11.63 5.87 19.91
N GLY A 70 11.01 6.67 20.81
CA GLY A 70 10.61 8.05 20.52
C GLY A 70 9.39 8.18 19.62
N ILE A 71 8.63 7.11 19.43
CA ILE A 71 7.41 7.07 18.62
C ILE A 71 6.22 7.38 19.53
N SER A 72 5.54 8.49 19.30
CA SER A 72 4.35 8.93 20.04
C SER A 72 3.12 9.00 19.11
N GLY A 73 1.91 8.93 19.69
CA GLY A 73 0.67 9.04 18.92
C GLY A 73 0.00 7.70 18.59
N LEU A 74 0.47 6.58 19.17
CA LEU A 74 -0.12 5.26 18.95
C LEU A 74 -1.06 4.82 20.11
N ASP A 75 -1.28 5.67 21.11
CA ASP A 75 -2.05 5.32 22.29
C ASP A 75 -3.50 4.95 21.96
N GLU A 76 -4.11 5.67 21.03
CA GLU A 76 -5.46 5.40 20.55
C GLU A 76 -5.57 4.06 19.79
N THR A 77 -4.52 3.66 19.09
CA THR A 77 -4.49 2.41 18.32
C THR A 77 -4.20 1.19 19.17
N LEU A 78 -3.57 1.37 20.34
CA LEU A 78 -3.22 0.29 21.27
C LEU A 78 -4.36 -0.10 22.22
N VAL A 79 -5.59 0.30 21.94
CA VAL A 79 -6.78 -0.08 22.72
C VAL A 79 -7.30 -1.44 22.25
N GLY A 80 -7.54 -2.38 23.19
CA GLY A 80 -8.08 -3.71 22.92
C GLY A 80 -7.02 -4.74 22.46
N PRO A 81 -7.44 -5.89 21.88
CA PRO A 81 -6.51 -6.92 21.42
C PRO A 81 -5.66 -6.39 20.27
N THR A 82 -4.34 -6.48 20.42
CA THR A 82 -3.40 -5.96 19.44
C THR A 82 -2.27 -6.93 19.22
N ALA A 83 -2.00 -7.25 17.96
CA ALA A 83 -0.84 -7.98 17.51
C ALA A 83 0.08 -7.07 16.70
N LEU A 84 1.36 -7.32 16.81
CA LEU A 84 2.43 -6.64 16.07
C LEU A 84 2.88 -7.53 14.92
N ALA A 85 2.88 -6.98 13.73
CA ALA A 85 3.50 -7.59 12.57
C ALA A 85 4.58 -6.65 12.06
N TYR A 86 5.80 -7.12 11.93
CA TYR A 86 6.92 -6.31 11.50
C TYR A 86 7.84 -7.06 10.54
N SER A 87 8.38 -6.31 9.59
CA SER A 87 9.33 -6.78 8.58
C SER A 87 10.58 -5.91 8.58
N SER A 88 11.74 -6.53 8.40
CA SER A 88 13.04 -5.86 8.28
C SER A 88 13.53 -5.75 6.85
N GLU A 89 12.87 -6.38 5.87
CA GLU A 89 13.34 -6.42 4.49
C GLU A 89 12.55 -5.48 3.57
N ASP A 90 11.24 -5.38 3.78
CA ASP A 90 10.35 -4.63 2.89
C ASP A 90 9.26 -3.90 3.67
N VAL A 91 9.13 -2.60 3.39
CA VAL A 91 8.14 -1.71 4.02
C VAL A 91 6.71 -2.16 3.71
N VAL A 92 6.48 -2.65 2.51
CA VAL A 92 5.14 -2.98 1.99
C VAL A 92 4.70 -4.39 2.39
N LEU A 93 5.65 -5.26 2.76
CA LEU A 93 5.38 -6.68 3.02
C LEU A 93 4.36 -6.87 4.15
N ALA A 94 4.57 -6.20 5.29
CA ALA A 94 3.69 -6.34 6.46
C ALA A 94 2.26 -5.85 6.18
N PRO A 95 2.03 -4.62 5.66
CA PRO A 95 0.68 -4.15 5.35
C PRO A 95 -0.05 -5.04 4.32
N ARG A 96 0.65 -5.46 3.27
CA ARG A 96 0.10 -6.28 2.18
C ARG A 96 -0.37 -7.65 2.67
N LEU A 97 0.48 -8.36 3.42
CA LEU A 97 0.15 -9.68 3.93
C LEU A 97 -1.01 -9.63 4.91
N ILE A 98 -1.00 -8.66 5.81
CA ILE A 98 -2.09 -8.51 6.78
C ILE A 98 -3.40 -8.22 6.07
N ARG A 99 -3.41 -7.35 5.05
CA ARG A 99 -4.60 -7.09 4.26
C ARG A 99 -5.11 -8.35 3.55
N LYS A 100 -4.23 -9.12 2.91
CA LYS A 100 -4.58 -10.39 2.26
C LYS A 100 -5.35 -11.32 3.21
N TYR A 101 -4.90 -11.40 4.47
CA TYR A 101 -5.55 -12.23 5.47
C TYR A 101 -6.80 -11.57 6.09
N ALA A 102 -6.81 -10.26 6.22
CA ALA A 102 -8.00 -9.50 6.62
C ALA A 102 -9.15 -9.71 5.63
N ASP A 103 -8.87 -9.62 4.34
CA ASP A 103 -9.84 -9.86 3.26
C ASP A 103 -10.28 -11.33 3.22
N LYS A 104 -9.36 -12.28 3.40
CA LYS A 104 -9.64 -13.73 3.40
C LYS A 104 -10.52 -14.17 4.55
N TYR A 105 -10.26 -13.69 5.76
CA TYR A 105 -10.98 -14.13 6.96
C TYR A 105 -12.06 -13.16 7.43
N ARG A 106 -12.05 -11.90 6.98
CA ARG A 106 -13.00 -10.82 7.35
C ARG A 106 -13.21 -10.63 8.86
N LYS A 107 -12.22 -11.05 9.66
CA LYS A 107 -12.25 -10.99 11.13
C LYS A 107 -11.10 -10.20 11.72
N MET A 108 -10.09 -9.96 10.92
CA MET A 108 -8.89 -9.24 11.29
C MET A 108 -8.99 -7.81 10.74
N SER A 109 -8.58 -6.83 11.52
CA SER A 109 -8.56 -5.44 11.08
C SER A 109 -7.20 -4.80 11.35
N ILE A 110 -6.79 -3.92 10.46
CA ILE A 110 -5.62 -3.08 10.64
C ILE A 110 -6.05 -1.90 11.51
N LYS A 111 -5.25 -1.55 12.51
CA LYS A 111 -5.49 -0.38 13.37
C LYS A 111 -4.64 0.82 12.97
N GLY A 112 -3.45 0.58 12.51
CA GLY A 112 -2.46 1.58 12.14
C GLY A 112 -1.09 0.95 12.06
N GLY A 113 -0.06 1.76 11.92
CA GLY A 113 1.30 1.26 11.90
C GLY A 113 2.35 2.35 11.95
N VAL A 114 3.59 1.92 11.90
CA VAL A 114 4.77 2.77 11.87
C VAL A 114 5.62 2.35 10.70
N VAL A 115 6.09 3.30 9.93
CA VAL A 115 7.01 3.08 8.81
C VAL A 115 8.26 3.91 9.06
N GLY A 116 9.39 3.24 9.23
CA GLY A 116 10.60 3.91 9.69
C GLY A 116 10.41 4.50 11.10
N SER A 117 10.29 5.81 11.20
CA SER A 117 10.07 6.53 12.46
C SER A 117 8.74 7.30 12.51
N GLU A 118 7.94 7.22 11.46
CA GLU A 118 6.69 7.98 11.34
C GLU A 118 5.47 7.10 11.60
N VAL A 119 4.49 7.68 12.29
CA VAL A 119 3.20 7.02 12.59
C VAL A 119 2.25 7.24 11.43
N TYR A 120 1.79 6.15 10.86
CA TYR A 120 0.84 6.15 9.76
C TYR A 120 -0.56 5.76 10.27
N PRO A 121 -1.58 6.60 10.03
CA PRO A 121 -2.97 6.28 10.32
C PRO A 121 -3.46 5.15 9.43
N LEU A 122 -4.64 4.62 9.78
CA LEU A 122 -5.26 3.50 9.07
C LEU A 122 -5.32 3.69 7.54
N GLU A 123 -5.71 4.89 7.09
CA GLU A 123 -5.88 5.19 5.66
C GLU A 123 -4.58 5.04 4.87
N GLN A 124 -3.49 5.57 5.40
CA GLN A 124 -2.17 5.48 4.77
C GLN A 124 -1.62 4.06 4.77
N ILE A 125 -1.80 3.29 5.85
CA ILE A 125 -1.43 1.87 5.89
C ILE A 125 -2.28 1.05 4.90
N MET A 126 -3.55 1.40 4.75
CA MET A 126 -4.42 0.80 3.73
C MET A 126 -3.94 1.12 2.31
N ALA A 127 -3.49 2.34 2.04
CA ALA A 127 -2.88 2.71 0.76
C ALA A 127 -1.61 1.89 0.50
N LEU A 128 -0.70 1.81 1.48
CA LEU A 128 0.50 0.96 1.40
C LEU A 128 0.16 -0.52 1.15
N SER A 129 -0.89 -1.02 1.76
CA SER A 129 -1.31 -2.42 1.60
C SER A 129 -1.83 -2.77 0.20
N ARG A 130 -2.15 -1.77 -0.63
CA ARG A 130 -2.56 -1.94 -2.04
C ARG A 130 -1.37 -2.07 -2.98
N ILE A 131 -0.21 -1.63 -2.55
CA ILE A 131 1.01 -1.69 -3.35
C ILE A 131 1.44 -3.15 -3.47
N GLU A 132 1.75 -3.57 -4.67
CA GLU A 132 2.23 -4.92 -4.94
C GLU A 132 3.71 -5.09 -4.54
N SER A 133 4.25 -6.29 -4.72
CA SER A 133 5.68 -6.54 -4.47
C SER A 133 6.57 -5.74 -5.41
N ARG A 134 7.79 -5.48 -5.00
CA ARG A 134 8.80 -4.78 -5.85
C ARG A 134 8.96 -5.46 -7.20
N GLU A 135 8.95 -6.78 -7.24
CA GLU A 135 9.06 -7.55 -8.49
C GLU A 135 7.89 -7.28 -9.44
N ASN A 136 6.66 -7.25 -8.90
CA ASN A 136 5.47 -6.95 -9.69
C ASN A 136 5.48 -5.50 -10.17
N LEU A 137 5.93 -4.55 -9.35
CA LEU A 137 6.07 -3.15 -9.76
C LEU A 137 7.08 -2.98 -10.89
N TYR A 138 8.21 -3.69 -10.83
CA TYR A 138 9.15 -3.71 -11.96
C TYR A 138 8.54 -4.34 -13.20
N GLY A 139 7.78 -5.43 -13.04
CA GLY A 139 7.02 -6.04 -14.14
C GLY A 139 6.03 -5.08 -14.78
N GLN A 140 5.26 -4.35 -13.98
CA GLN A 140 4.32 -3.33 -14.46
C GLN A 140 5.04 -2.18 -15.17
N LEU A 141 6.15 -1.69 -14.62
CA LEU A 141 6.95 -0.65 -15.27
C LEU A 141 7.46 -1.11 -16.64
N LEU A 142 8.04 -2.31 -16.71
CA LEU A 142 8.50 -2.88 -17.98
C LEU A 142 7.35 -3.07 -18.97
N PHE A 143 6.20 -3.53 -18.49
CA PHE A 143 5.02 -3.67 -19.33
C PHE A 143 4.55 -2.32 -19.88
N MET A 144 4.48 -1.27 -19.02
CA MET A 144 4.12 0.08 -19.48
C MET A 144 5.10 0.64 -20.52
N MET A 145 6.39 0.34 -20.40
CA MET A 145 7.39 0.75 -21.39
C MET A 145 7.26 0.00 -22.72
N LEU A 146 6.88 -1.28 -22.67
CA LEU A 146 6.68 -2.13 -23.86
C LEU A 146 5.29 -1.97 -24.48
N TYR A 147 4.31 -1.47 -23.72
CA TYR A 147 2.92 -1.35 -24.17
C TYR A 147 2.76 -0.58 -25.48
N PRO A 148 3.39 0.60 -25.70
CA PRO A 148 3.27 1.30 -26.97
C PRO A 148 3.75 0.48 -28.18
N LEU A 149 4.79 -0.33 -28.01
CA LEU A 149 5.32 -1.19 -29.08
C LEU A 149 4.38 -2.37 -29.36
N THR A 150 3.86 -2.99 -28.30
CA THR A 150 2.92 -4.11 -28.45
C THR A 150 1.58 -3.64 -29.02
N ALA A 151 1.08 -2.48 -28.60
CA ALA A 151 -0.13 -1.87 -29.15
C ALA A 151 0.04 -1.56 -30.66
N PHE A 152 1.17 -0.97 -31.06
CA PHE A 152 1.46 -0.72 -32.45
C PHE A 152 1.54 -2.02 -33.28
N ALA A 153 2.20 -3.05 -32.75
CA ALA A 153 2.27 -4.35 -33.41
C ALA A 153 0.88 -5.00 -33.55
N GLN A 154 0.02 -4.91 -32.52
CA GLN A 154 -1.35 -5.43 -32.57
C GLN A 154 -2.20 -4.68 -33.60
N VAL A 155 -2.14 -3.35 -33.62
CA VAL A 155 -2.87 -2.54 -34.60
C VAL A 155 -2.40 -2.87 -36.04
N SER A 156 -1.08 -2.95 -36.27
CA SER A 156 -0.55 -3.30 -37.57
C SER A 156 -0.95 -4.72 -38.04
N ALA A 157 -0.98 -5.69 -37.11
CA ALA A 157 -1.47 -7.04 -37.39
C ALA A 157 -2.97 -7.06 -37.74
N GLN A 158 -3.81 -6.34 -37.00
CA GLN A 158 -5.24 -6.21 -37.28
C GLN A 158 -5.52 -5.52 -38.61
N ILE A 159 -4.71 -4.53 -38.99
CA ILE A 159 -4.82 -3.87 -40.27
C ILE A 159 -4.46 -4.85 -41.39
N ALA A 160 -3.40 -5.63 -41.24
CA ALA A 160 -3.00 -6.65 -42.20
C ALA A 160 -4.08 -7.71 -42.38
N GLU A 161 -4.69 -8.20 -41.33
CA GLU A 161 -5.80 -9.16 -41.38
C GLU A 161 -7.03 -8.59 -42.07
N LYS A 162 -7.45 -7.37 -41.71
CA LYS A 162 -8.62 -6.71 -42.34
C LYS A 162 -8.35 -6.28 -43.78
N GLY A 163 -7.12 -5.89 -44.08
CA GLY A 163 -6.71 -5.58 -45.47
C GLY A 163 -6.78 -6.79 -46.40
N THR A 164 -6.46 -7.98 -45.86
CA THR A 164 -6.56 -9.23 -46.62
C THR A 164 -8.02 -9.70 -46.78
N GLU A 165 -8.90 -9.45 -45.81
CA GLU A 165 -10.31 -9.82 -45.88
C GLU A 165 -11.16 -8.88 -46.78
N GLN A 166 -10.83 -7.60 -46.85
CA GLN A 166 -11.64 -6.59 -47.53
C GLN A 166 -11.09 -6.15 -48.90
N GLY A 167 -9.92 -6.64 -49.32
CA GLY A 167 -9.33 -6.33 -50.64
C GLY A 167 -9.11 -4.83 -50.91
N VAL A 168 -8.88 -4.05 -49.87
CA VAL A 168 -8.86 -2.58 -49.96
C VAL A 168 -7.42 -2.08 -50.15
N GLU A 169 -7.19 -1.42 -51.30
CA GLU A 169 -5.90 -0.81 -51.65
C GLU A 169 -5.49 0.41 -50.81
N LYS A 170 -6.33 0.87 -49.88
CA LYS A 170 -6.07 2.06 -49.03
C LYS A 170 -6.10 1.76 -47.52
N VAL A 171 -5.05 1.16 -47.06
CA VAL A 171 -4.79 0.95 -45.62
C VAL A 171 -4.64 2.29 -44.86
N ALA A 172 -4.26 3.37 -45.57
CA ALA A 172 -4.02 4.67 -44.95
C ALA A 172 -5.27 5.35 -44.34
N ASP A 173 -6.44 5.18 -44.96
CA ASP A 173 -7.68 5.82 -44.53
C ASP A 173 -8.29 5.12 -43.28
N LEU A 174 -8.08 3.80 -43.15
CA LEU A 174 -8.54 3.03 -41.98
C LEU A 174 -7.65 3.23 -40.71
N VAL A 175 -6.36 3.57 -40.94
CA VAL A 175 -5.42 3.80 -39.82
C VAL A 175 -5.69 5.15 -39.15
N THR A 176 -5.99 6.19 -39.93
CA THR A 176 -6.23 7.53 -39.41
C THR A 176 -7.53 7.62 -38.61
N GLU A 177 -8.59 6.95 -39.03
CA GLU A 177 -9.88 7.01 -38.35
C GLU A 177 -9.92 6.22 -37.04
N LYS A 178 -9.34 5.01 -36.98
CA LYS A 178 -9.34 4.17 -35.78
C LYS A 178 -8.31 4.57 -34.73
N VAL A 179 -7.11 4.98 -35.15
CA VAL A 179 -6.09 5.47 -34.20
C VAL A 179 -6.54 6.79 -33.60
N ALA A 180 -7.24 7.64 -34.33
CA ALA A 180 -7.82 8.86 -33.80
C ALA A 180 -8.97 8.59 -32.79
N GLN A 181 -9.79 7.58 -33.05
CA GLN A 181 -10.87 7.19 -32.12
C GLN A 181 -10.37 6.49 -30.87
N GLU A 182 -9.45 5.54 -30.96
CA GLU A 182 -8.88 4.84 -29.79
C GLU A 182 -8.02 5.76 -28.91
N VAL A 183 -7.27 6.70 -29.52
CA VAL A 183 -6.49 7.70 -28.78
C VAL A 183 -7.41 8.72 -28.11
N ALA A 184 -8.53 9.12 -28.75
CA ALA A 184 -9.52 10.02 -28.15
C ALA A 184 -10.24 9.36 -26.95
N GLU A 185 -10.63 8.10 -27.08
CA GLU A 185 -11.33 7.36 -26.03
C GLU A 185 -10.42 7.08 -24.82
N GLN A 186 -9.12 6.79 -25.04
CA GLN A 186 -8.14 6.61 -23.95
C GLN A 186 -7.71 7.91 -23.28
N VAL A 187 -7.75 9.04 -24.00
CA VAL A 187 -7.48 10.36 -23.43
C VAL A 187 -8.66 10.85 -22.58
N GLU A 188 -9.91 10.54 -22.98
CA GLU A 188 -11.09 10.85 -22.16
C GLU A 188 -11.17 10.00 -20.88
N GLU A 189 -10.78 8.74 -20.91
CA GLU A 189 -10.79 7.86 -19.73
C GLU A 189 -9.66 8.19 -18.73
N THR A 190 -8.61 8.90 -19.18
CA THR A 190 -7.47 9.28 -18.32
C THR A 190 -7.61 10.67 -17.71
N ILE A 191 -8.57 11.48 -18.18
CA ILE A 191 -8.85 12.83 -17.66
C ILE A 191 -10.21 12.81 -16.94
N GLU A 192 -10.30 12.15 -15.79
CA GLU A 192 -11.30 12.52 -14.81
C GLU A 192 -10.92 13.89 -14.22
N PRO A 193 -11.86 14.84 -14.18
CA PRO A 193 -11.57 16.21 -13.78
C PRO A 193 -11.47 16.31 -12.25
N GLY A 194 -10.26 16.21 -11.76
CA GLY A 194 -9.90 16.53 -10.38
C GLY A 194 -9.02 17.76 -10.30
N VAL A 195 -9.42 18.84 -10.96
CA VAL A 195 -8.79 20.15 -10.72
C VAL A 195 -9.91 21.14 -10.34
N GLU A 196 -10.05 21.30 -9.04
CA GLU A 196 -10.77 22.39 -8.40
C GLU A 196 -10.20 23.71 -8.86
N GLU A 197 -11.07 24.55 -9.45
CA GLU A 197 -10.75 25.89 -9.90
C GLU A 197 -10.22 26.74 -8.74
N ALA A 198 -8.98 27.19 -8.83
CA ALA A 198 -8.48 28.27 -8.00
C ALA A 198 -9.13 29.59 -8.43
N PRO A 199 -9.63 30.42 -7.50
CA PRO A 199 -10.28 31.67 -7.83
C PRO A 199 -9.26 32.66 -8.41
N THR A 200 -9.51 33.10 -9.64
CA THR A 200 -8.78 34.19 -10.28
C THR A 200 -9.11 35.50 -9.58
N GLU A 201 -8.21 36.01 -8.79
CA GLU A 201 -8.21 37.41 -8.34
C GLU A 201 -8.03 38.31 -9.55
N LYS A 202 -9.03 39.17 -9.76
CA LYS A 202 -8.95 40.31 -10.71
C LYS A 202 -8.11 41.41 -10.07
N PRO A 203 -7.20 42.03 -10.77
CA PRO A 203 -6.54 43.25 -10.29
C PRO A 203 -7.55 44.41 -10.36
N GLU A 204 -7.80 45.05 -9.23
CA GLU A 204 -8.51 46.33 -9.15
C GLU A 204 -7.64 47.44 -9.74
N GLU A 205 -8.12 48.08 -10.79
CA GLU A 205 -7.59 49.35 -11.31
C GLU A 205 -7.86 50.45 -10.29
N GLU A 206 -6.80 50.99 -9.71
CA GLU A 206 -6.85 52.28 -9.04
C GLU A 206 -7.08 53.39 -10.08
N VAL A 207 -8.30 53.91 -10.13
CA VAL A 207 -8.57 55.19 -10.78
C VAL A 207 -8.29 56.29 -9.78
N ASN A 208 -7.15 56.92 -9.97
CA ASN A 208 -6.78 58.20 -9.34
C ASN A 208 -7.53 59.35 -10.06
N ASN A 209 -8.37 60.06 -9.34
CA ASN A 209 -8.90 61.37 -9.79
C ASN A 209 -8.99 62.35 -8.62
N GLY A 210 -8.21 63.41 -8.74
CA GLY A 210 -8.45 64.75 -8.17
C GLY A 210 -7.73 65.07 -6.88
#